data_3f3f5d4f9e3619ef95902a53e29afa3b
#
_entry.id   3f3f5d4f9e3619ef95902a53e29afa3b
#
_cell.length_a   1.000
_cell.length_b   1.000
_cell.length_c   1.000
_cell.angle_alpha   90.00
_cell.angle_beta   90.00
_cell.angle_gamma   90.00
#
_symmetry.space_group_name_H-M   'P 1'
#
loop_
_entity.id
_entity.type
_entity.pdbx_description
1 polymer ?
#
loop_
_entity_poly.entity_id
_entity_poly.type
_entity_poly.pdbx_seq_one_letter_code
_entity_poly.pdbx_strand_id
1 'polypeptide(L)'
;GLLTQVFGDEREIERLKGDKAIGHVRYATAGSGTTDNIQPFIFRFHDGDVALGHNGNLTNCKSLRRKLEDEGAIFHSNSDTEVLMHLIRRSSKPTFMDKLKEALNTVHGGFAYLLMTQDAMIGALDPNGFRPLSLGRMKNGAYVLASETCALDVVGAELVRNIRPGEIIVVSDHGYKIVQYTNKTQLAICSMEYIYFARPDSDIYGVNVHSARKRMGARLAREAPADADM
;
A
#
# COMPACT_ATOMS: atom_id res chain seq x y z
N GLY A 1 3.26 -15.73 -11.64
CA GLY A 1 3.62 -15.43 -13.03
C GLY A 1 3.54 -13.94 -13.32
N LEU A 2 3.95 -13.53 -14.50
CA LEU A 2 3.77 -12.14 -14.95
C LEU A 2 2.29 -11.84 -15.14
N LEU A 3 1.89 -10.60 -14.92
CA LEU A 3 0.50 -10.14 -15.03
C LEU A 3 -0.08 -10.45 -16.43
N THR A 4 0.71 -10.25 -17.47
CA THR A 4 0.38 -10.57 -18.86
C THR A 4 0.22 -12.07 -19.14
N GLN A 5 0.82 -12.94 -18.32
CA GLN A 5 0.64 -14.40 -18.44
C GLN A 5 -0.63 -14.85 -17.72
N VAL A 6 -0.99 -14.21 -16.62
CA VAL A 6 -2.17 -14.55 -15.81
C VAL A 6 -3.45 -13.98 -16.45
N PHE A 7 -3.39 -12.76 -16.97
CA PHE A 7 -4.52 -12.04 -17.57
C PHE A 7 -4.33 -11.81 -19.08
N GLY A 8 -3.64 -12.73 -19.76
CA GLY A 8 -3.44 -12.68 -21.22
C GLY A 8 -4.69 -13.04 -22.03
N ASP A 9 -5.71 -13.63 -21.39
CA ASP A 9 -6.99 -13.97 -21.98
C ASP A 9 -8.07 -13.03 -21.39
N GLU A 10 -8.79 -12.31 -22.24
CA GLU A 10 -9.89 -11.41 -21.84
C GLU A 10 -10.94 -12.12 -20.97
N ARG A 11 -11.17 -13.41 -21.21
CA ARG A 11 -12.11 -14.23 -20.42
C ARG A 11 -11.74 -14.31 -18.95
N GLU A 12 -10.45 -14.25 -18.60
CA GLU A 12 -10.01 -14.22 -17.19
C GLU A 12 -10.36 -12.87 -16.52
N ILE A 13 -10.32 -11.78 -17.29
CA ILE A 13 -10.73 -10.46 -16.82
C ILE A 13 -12.26 -10.38 -16.68
N GLU A 14 -13.00 -10.95 -17.65
CA GLU A 14 -14.48 -10.98 -17.61
C GLU A 14 -15.04 -11.76 -16.42
N ARG A 15 -14.26 -12.69 -15.84
CA ARG A 15 -14.64 -13.41 -14.60
C ARG A 15 -14.56 -12.52 -13.36
N LEU A 16 -13.81 -11.44 -13.41
CA LEU A 16 -13.63 -10.48 -12.30
C LEU A 16 -14.71 -9.38 -12.40
N LYS A 17 -15.97 -9.76 -12.18
CA LYS A 17 -17.09 -8.81 -12.22
C LYS A 17 -17.13 -7.99 -10.93
N GLY A 18 -17.25 -6.67 -11.07
CA GLY A 18 -17.36 -5.74 -9.94
C GLY A 18 -17.13 -4.30 -10.36
N ASP A 19 -17.49 -3.38 -9.49
CA ASP A 19 -17.29 -1.94 -9.61
C ASP A 19 -16.02 -1.46 -8.90
N LYS A 20 -15.41 -2.33 -8.09
CA LYS A 20 -14.18 -2.10 -7.34
C LYS A 20 -13.20 -3.25 -7.55
N ALA A 21 -11.91 -2.93 -7.61
CA ALA A 21 -10.86 -3.92 -7.71
C ALA A 21 -9.66 -3.53 -6.87
N ILE A 22 -8.99 -4.51 -6.28
CA ILE A 22 -7.70 -4.37 -5.61
C ILE A 22 -6.72 -5.35 -6.25
N GLY A 23 -5.53 -4.88 -6.58
CA GLY A 23 -4.45 -5.68 -7.13
C GLY A 23 -3.16 -5.51 -6.34
N HIS A 24 -2.33 -6.55 -6.32
CA HIS A 24 -1.03 -6.52 -5.68
C HIS A 24 -0.01 -7.32 -6.48
N VAL A 25 1.14 -6.70 -6.74
CA VAL A 25 2.31 -7.37 -7.33
C VAL A 25 3.32 -7.56 -6.22
N ARG A 26 3.48 -8.82 -5.77
CA ARG A 26 4.33 -9.12 -4.62
C ARG A 26 5.80 -9.25 -5.03
N TYR A 27 6.65 -8.46 -4.36
CA TYR A 27 8.07 -8.73 -4.25
C TYR A 27 8.36 -9.31 -2.86
N ALA A 28 8.89 -10.54 -2.79
CA ALA A 28 9.04 -11.27 -1.52
C ALA A 28 10.17 -10.66 -0.68
N THR A 29 9.82 -9.79 0.26
CA THR A 29 10.76 -9.17 1.23
C THR A 29 10.67 -9.81 2.61
N ALA A 30 9.47 -10.16 3.07
CA ALA A 30 9.19 -10.84 4.32
C ALA A 30 8.27 -12.03 4.08
N GLY A 31 8.51 -13.13 4.79
CA GLY A 31 7.78 -14.39 4.62
C GLY A 31 8.33 -15.24 3.47
N SER A 32 7.97 -16.53 3.47
CA SER A 32 8.35 -17.45 2.41
C SER A 32 7.62 -17.15 1.09
N GLY A 33 8.17 -17.61 -0.04
CA GLY A 33 7.54 -17.50 -1.36
C GLY A 33 6.34 -18.44 -1.56
N THR A 34 5.68 -18.88 -0.48
CA THR A 34 4.52 -19.78 -0.54
C THR A 34 3.27 -19.06 -1.02
N THR A 35 2.33 -19.82 -1.55
CA THR A 35 1.02 -19.35 -2.01
C THR A 35 0.20 -18.67 -0.91
N ASP A 36 0.42 -19.05 0.36
CA ASP A 36 -0.30 -18.52 1.52
C ASP A 36 -0.01 -17.03 1.78
N ASN A 37 1.06 -16.49 1.18
CA ASN A 37 1.45 -15.08 1.28
C ASN A 37 1.02 -14.24 0.08
N ILE A 38 0.24 -14.79 -0.85
CA ILE A 38 -0.27 -14.04 -2.00
C ILE A 38 -1.24 -12.96 -1.51
N GLN A 39 -1.08 -11.75 -2.04
CA GLN A 39 -1.95 -10.62 -1.77
C GLN A 39 -2.76 -10.24 -3.02
N PRO A 40 -3.95 -9.63 -2.85
CA PRO A 40 -4.56 -9.25 -1.57
C PRO A 40 -5.03 -10.47 -0.77
N PHE A 41 -4.92 -10.39 0.56
CA PHE A 41 -5.55 -11.35 1.46
C PHE A 41 -7.06 -11.14 1.46
N ILE A 42 -7.83 -12.22 1.47
CA ILE A 42 -9.29 -12.15 1.57
C ILE A 42 -9.72 -12.74 2.90
N PHE A 43 -10.38 -11.92 3.71
CA PHE A 43 -10.95 -12.31 5.00
C PHE A 43 -12.47 -12.28 4.90
N ARG A 44 -13.07 -13.42 5.20
CA ARG A 44 -14.53 -13.60 5.17
C ARG A 44 -15.09 -13.53 6.57
N PHE A 45 -15.97 -12.59 6.80
CA PHE A 45 -16.63 -12.40 8.08
C PHE A 45 -18.15 -12.43 7.91
N HIS A 46 -18.85 -12.67 9.00
CA HIS A 46 -20.32 -12.68 9.00
C HIS A 46 -20.93 -11.32 8.66
N ASP A 47 -20.18 -10.25 8.87
CA ASP A 47 -20.57 -8.84 8.63
C ASP A 47 -19.96 -8.26 7.33
N GLY A 48 -19.42 -9.12 6.47
CA GLY A 48 -18.88 -8.75 5.15
C GLY A 48 -17.41 -9.14 4.95
N ASP A 49 -17.04 -9.24 3.69
CA ASP A 49 -15.68 -9.60 3.29
C ASP A 49 -14.77 -8.37 3.25
N VAL A 50 -13.49 -8.58 3.54
CA VAL A 50 -12.45 -7.56 3.42
C VAL A 50 -11.27 -8.12 2.64
N ALA A 51 -10.87 -7.45 1.56
CA ALA A 51 -9.60 -7.69 0.90
C ALA A 51 -8.55 -6.71 1.42
N LEU A 52 -7.32 -7.17 1.63
CA LEU A 52 -6.23 -6.39 2.21
C LEU A 52 -4.93 -6.58 1.43
N GLY A 53 -4.36 -5.47 0.95
CA GLY A 53 -3.02 -5.40 0.37
C GLY A 53 -2.10 -4.53 1.23
N HIS A 54 -0.82 -4.88 1.28
CA HIS A 54 0.21 -4.21 2.07
C HIS A 54 1.49 -4.02 1.27
N ASN A 55 1.90 -2.78 1.09
CA ASN A 55 3.24 -2.42 0.64
C ASN A 55 4.02 -1.90 1.85
N GLY A 56 4.96 -2.68 2.34
CA GLY A 56 5.75 -2.30 3.50
C GLY A 56 6.23 -3.47 4.35
N ASN A 57 6.60 -3.16 5.58
CA ASN A 57 7.04 -4.15 6.58
C ASN A 57 6.82 -3.63 8.00
N LEU A 58 6.25 -4.47 8.87
CA LEU A 58 6.02 -4.16 10.27
C LEU A 58 7.22 -4.58 11.14
N THR A 59 7.73 -3.66 11.93
CA THR A 59 8.87 -3.91 12.82
C THR A 59 8.48 -4.66 14.10
N ASN A 60 7.22 -4.52 14.54
CA ASN A 60 6.70 -5.17 15.74
C ASN A 60 5.81 -6.41 15.42
N CYS A 61 5.84 -6.90 14.17
CA CYS A 61 5.03 -8.03 13.73
C CYS A 61 5.17 -9.26 14.62
N LYS A 62 6.41 -9.67 14.94
CA LYS A 62 6.69 -10.89 15.71
C LYS A 62 6.08 -10.86 17.11
N SER A 63 6.20 -9.73 17.81
CA SER A 63 5.63 -9.56 19.15
C SER A 63 4.10 -9.52 19.14
N LEU A 64 3.53 -8.81 18.16
CA LEU A 64 2.08 -8.74 17.99
C LEU A 64 1.49 -10.10 17.64
N ARG A 65 2.12 -10.81 16.70
CA ARG A 65 1.69 -12.15 16.30
C ARG A 65 1.67 -13.11 17.49
N ARG A 66 2.78 -13.18 18.25
CA ARG A 66 2.86 -14.02 19.43
C ARG A 66 1.74 -13.71 20.43
N LYS A 67 1.53 -12.44 20.74
CA LYS A 67 0.44 -12.01 21.63
C LYS A 67 -0.92 -12.48 21.10
N LEU A 68 -1.19 -12.29 19.81
CA LEU A 68 -2.46 -12.67 19.19
C LEU A 68 -2.65 -14.21 19.21
N GLU A 69 -1.59 -14.99 18.97
CA GLU A 69 -1.61 -16.47 19.06
C GLU A 69 -1.86 -16.94 20.49
N ASP A 70 -1.21 -16.34 21.48
CA ASP A 70 -1.44 -16.62 22.91
C ASP A 70 -2.91 -16.32 23.32
N GLU A 71 -3.55 -15.37 22.65
CA GLU A 71 -4.97 -15.03 22.79
C GLU A 71 -5.90 -15.87 21.89
N GLY A 72 -5.38 -16.91 21.20
CA GLY A 72 -6.14 -17.84 20.39
C GLY A 72 -6.39 -17.39 18.93
N ALA A 73 -5.60 -16.47 18.38
CA ALA A 73 -5.66 -16.20 16.95
C ALA A 73 -5.01 -17.32 16.14
N ILE A 74 -5.62 -17.68 15.02
CA ILE A 74 -5.09 -18.65 14.06
C ILE A 74 -4.65 -17.88 12.82
N PHE A 75 -3.36 -17.96 12.50
CA PHE A 75 -2.78 -17.37 11.32
C PHE A 75 -2.70 -18.39 10.18
N HIS A 76 -3.05 -17.97 8.98
CA HIS A 76 -2.99 -18.79 7.77
C HIS A 76 -1.72 -18.54 6.94
N SER A 77 -1.04 -17.42 7.20
CA SER A 77 0.18 -17.03 6.52
C SER A 77 1.29 -16.69 7.50
N ASN A 78 2.50 -16.52 7.02
CA ASN A 78 3.60 -15.95 7.80
C ASN A 78 3.86 -14.47 7.44
N SER A 79 2.94 -13.85 6.72
CA SER A 79 2.99 -12.43 6.38
C SER A 79 2.66 -11.55 7.59
N ASP A 80 3.34 -10.43 7.70
CA ASP A 80 3.04 -9.38 8.69
C ASP A 80 1.69 -8.68 8.42
N THR A 81 1.22 -8.74 7.18
CA THR A 81 -0.04 -8.13 6.74
C THR A 81 -1.25 -8.68 7.49
N GLU A 82 -1.26 -9.99 7.79
CA GLU A 82 -2.39 -10.66 8.46
C GLU A 82 -2.61 -10.15 9.89
N VAL A 83 -1.55 -9.67 10.56
CA VAL A 83 -1.61 -9.09 11.91
C VAL A 83 -2.61 -7.94 11.99
N LEU A 84 -2.67 -7.07 10.97
CA LEU A 84 -3.59 -5.94 10.96
C LEU A 84 -5.05 -6.39 11.07
N MET A 85 -5.45 -7.44 10.34
CA MET A 85 -6.83 -7.93 10.37
C MET A 85 -7.21 -8.55 11.71
N HIS A 86 -6.29 -9.28 12.34
CA HIS A 86 -6.51 -9.80 13.69
C HIS A 86 -6.71 -8.67 14.71
N LEU A 87 -5.93 -7.60 14.63
CA LEU A 87 -6.10 -6.42 15.48
C LEU A 87 -7.47 -5.75 15.26
N ILE A 88 -7.86 -5.54 14.00
CA ILE A 88 -9.18 -4.97 13.65
C ILE A 88 -10.31 -5.82 14.22
N ARG A 89 -10.25 -7.15 14.07
CA ARG A 89 -11.32 -8.05 14.53
C ARG A 89 -11.45 -8.17 16.05
N ARG A 90 -10.33 -8.04 16.76
CA ARG A 90 -10.29 -8.11 18.22
C ARG A 90 -10.64 -6.78 18.91
N SER A 91 -10.65 -5.69 18.14
CA SER A 91 -11.00 -4.39 18.67
C SER A 91 -12.46 -4.35 19.12
N SER A 92 -12.69 -3.83 20.32
CA SER A 92 -14.03 -3.59 20.90
C SER A 92 -14.68 -2.29 20.43
N LYS A 93 -14.01 -1.54 19.56
CA LYS A 93 -14.54 -0.27 19.03
C LYS A 93 -15.82 -0.49 18.22
N PRO A 94 -16.75 0.49 18.21
CA PRO A 94 -18.08 0.31 17.64
C PRO A 94 -18.08 0.24 16.10
N THR A 95 -17.22 1.01 15.43
CA THR A 95 -17.22 1.09 13.96
C THR A 95 -15.97 0.45 13.36
N PHE A 96 -16.07 -0.02 12.11
CA PHE A 96 -14.90 -0.53 11.38
C PHE A 96 -13.78 0.52 11.30
N MET A 97 -14.14 1.79 11.09
CA MET A 97 -13.15 2.88 11.02
C MET A 97 -12.42 3.09 12.36
N ASP A 98 -13.12 2.99 13.48
CA ASP A 98 -12.47 3.14 14.80
C ASP A 98 -11.58 1.93 15.13
N LYS A 99 -12.01 0.72 14.75
CA LYS A 99 -11.19 -0.49 14.83
C LYS A 99 -9.93 -0.37 13.98
N LEU A 100 -10.06 0.12 12.75
CA LEU A 100 -8.93 0.35 11.85
C LEU A 100 -7.94 1.37 12.43
N LYS A 101 -8.44 2.50 12.96
CA LYS A 101 -7.59 3.50 13.61
C LYS A 101 -6.82 2.94 14.80
N GLU A 102 -7.47 2.15 15.65
CA GLU A 102 -6.83 1.50 16.79
C GLU A 102 -5.75 0.51 16.33
N ALA A 103 -6.03 -0.31 15.33
CA ALA A 103 -5.08 -1.25 14.77
C ALA A 103 -3.87 -0.54 14.13
N LEU A 104 -4.08 0.54 13.36
CA LEU A 104 -3.02 1.34 12.73
C LEU A 104 -2.13 2.05 13.78
N ASN A 105 -2.68 2.44 14.93
CA ASN A 105 -1.89 3.00 16.02
C ASN A 105 -1.12 1.92 16.83
N THR A 106 -1.44 0.64 16.65
CA THR A 106 -0.81 -0.49 17.34
C THR A 106 0.36 -1.05 16.53
N VAL A 107 0.27 -1.04 15.20
CA VAL A 107 1.34 -1.54 14.33
C VAL A 107 2.43 -0.49 14.15
N HIS A 108 3.68 -0.95 14.09
CA HIS A 108 4.85 -0.10 13.86
C HIS A 108 5.61 -0.55 12.61
N GLY A 109 6.13 0.39 11.86
CA GLY A 109 6.92 0.12 10.65
C GLY A 109 6.54 1.05 9.51
N GLY A 110 7.02 0.76 8.32
CA GLY A 110 6.63 1.44 7.10
C GLY A 110 5.51 0.66 6.42
N PHE A 111 4.37 1.32 6.15
CA PHE A 111 3.25 0.67 5.48
C PHE A 111 2.41 1.63 4.64
N ALA A 112 1.99 1.15 3.48
CA ALA A 112 0.86 1.64 2.72
C ALA A 112 -0.12 0.48 2.58
N TYR A 113 -1.26 0.57 3.25
CA TYR A 113 -2.33 -0.42 3.19
C TYR A 113 -3.40 -0.03 2.18
N LEU A 114 -3.91 -1.02 1.46
CA LEU A 114 -5.16 -0.93 0.72
C LEU A 114 -6.12 -1.98 1.28
N LEU A 115 -7.33 -1.54 1.64
CA LEU A 115 -8.42 -2.41 2.03
C LEU A 115 -9.60 -2.18 1.08
N MET A 116 -10.29 -3.26 0.74
CA MET A 116 -11.54 -3.20 -0.01
C MET A 116 -12.62 -3.89 0.80
N THR A 117 -13.70 -3.18 1.04
CA THR A 117 -14.94 -3.70 1.64
C THR A 117 -16.05 -3.70 0.58
N GLN A 118 -17.23 -4.17 0.93
CA GLN A 118 -18.38 -4.09 0.04
C GLN A 118 -18.69 -2.64 -0.38
N ASP A 119 -18.52 -1.66 0.53
CA ASP A 119 -18.98 -0.29 0.32
C ASP A 119 -17.86 0.70 -0.02
N ALA A 120 -16.60 0.34 0.19
CA ALA A 120 -15.51 1.30 0.07
C ALA A 120 -14.15 0.68 -0.28
N MET A 121 -13.32 1.49 -0.95
CA MET A 121 -11.88 1.32 -1.03
C MET A 121 -11.22 2.21 0.02
N ILE A 122 -10.29 1.68 0.80
CA ILE A 122 -9.65 2.39 1.89
C ILE A 122 -8.13 2.30 1.70
N GLY A 123 -7.46 3.44 1.72
CA GLY A 123 -6.01 3.51 1.77
C GLY A 123 -5.56 4.05 3.13
N ALA A 124 -4.48 3.52 3.70
CA ALA A 124 -3.90 4.03 4.94
C ALA A 124 -2.38 4.09 4.84
N LEU A 125 -1.81 5.20 5.32
CA LEU A 125 -0.37 5.44 5.26
C LEU A 125 0.23 5.51 6.66
N ASP A 126 1.44 4.95 6.81
CA ASP A 126 2.17 4.99 8.07
C ASP A 126 2.46 6.44 8.55
N PRO A 127 2.77 6.63 9.85
CA PRO A 127 2.98 7.97 10.42
C PRO A 127 4.19 8.73 9.85
N ASN A 128 5.07 8.05 9.11
CA ASN A 128 6.25 8.64 8.50
C ASN A 128 6.14 8.73 6.96
N GLY A 129 5.16 8.06 6.36
CA GLY A 129 5.03 7.99 4.90
C GLY A 129 6.25 7.34 4.25
N PHE A 130 6.78 6.27 4.85
CA PHE A 130 7.92 5.54 4.31
C PHE A 130 7.67 5.00 2.91
N ARG A 131 6.43 4.55 2.66
CA ARG A 131 5.98 4.09 1.35
C ARG A 131 5.01 5.09 0.75
N PRO A 132 5.09 5.37 -0.55
CA PRO A 132 4.17 6.29 -1.19
C PRO A 132 2.78 5.67 -1.40
N LEU A 133 1.77 6.51 -1.38
CA LEU A 133 0.40 6.21 -1.78
C LEU A 133 -0.23 7.46 -2.40
N SER A 134 -0.80 7.32 -3.58
CA SER A 134 -1.37 8.41 -4.35
C SER A 134 -2.82 8.15 -4.72
N LEU A 135 -3.63 9.20 -4.75
CA LEU A 135 -4.99 9.21 -5.26
C LEU A 135 -5.00 9.87 -6.64
N GLY A 136 -5.53 9.18 -7.62
CA GLY A 136 -5.86 9.69 -8.94
C GLY A 136 -7.35 9.63 -9.23
N ARG A 137 -7.77 10.35 -10.29
CA ARG A 137 -9.14 10.33 -10.81
C ARG A 137 -9.12 10.19 -12.31
N MET A 138 -9.86 9.22 -12.82
CA MET A 138 -10.06 9.00 -14.25
C MET A 138 -11.08 9.97 -14.84
N LYS A 139 -11.07 10.16 -16.17
CA LYS A 139 -12.03 11.02 -16.88
C LYS A 139 -13.50 10.58 -16.70
N ASN A 140 -13.75 9.29 -16.51
CA ASN A 140 -15.08 8.75 -16.23
C ASN A 140 -15.53 8.95 -14.77
N GLY A 141 -14.69 9.59 -13.92
CA GLY A 141 -14.99 9.88 -12.53
C GLY A 141 -14.49 8.82 -11.54
N ALA A 142 -14.03 7.67 -12.00
CA ALA A 142 -13.50 6.61 -11.13
C ALA A 142 -12.22 7.06 -10.40
N TYR A 143 -12.08 6.65 -9.14
CA TYR A 143 -10.88 6.90 -8.35
C TYR A 143 -9.90 5.74 -8.44
N VAL A 144 -8.62 6.06 -8.39
CA VAL A 144 -7.52 5.10 -8.41
C VAL A 144 -6.59 5.38 -7.22
N LEU A 145 -6.33 4.36 -6.40
CA LEU A 145 -5.28 4.39 -5.38
C LEU A 145 -4.10 3.59 -5.89
N ALA A 146 -2.91 4.18 -5.92
CA ALA A 146 -1.71 3.54 -6.43
C ALA A 146 -0.49 3.84 -5.56
N SER A 147 0.43 2.89 -5.47
CA SER A 147 1.73 3.07 -4.80
C SER A 147 2.61 4.10 -5.52
N GLU A 148 2.47 4.23 -6.86
CA GLU A 148 3.28 5.14 -7.68
C GLU A 148 2.42 5.93 -8.65
N THR A 149 2.80 7.18 -8.93
CA THR A 149 2.08 8.06 -9.87
C THR A 149 2.17 7.56 -11.31
N CYS A 150 3.24 6.87 -11.70
CA CYS A 150 3.34 6.27 -13.02
C CYS A 150 2.21 5.26 -13.34
N ALA A 151 1.63 4.63 -12.31
CA ALA A 151 0.47 3.76 -12.48
C ALA A 151 -0.78 4.56 -12.85
N LEU A 152 -0.91 5.80 -12.34
CA LEU A 152 -2.01 6.71 -12.71
C LEU A 152 -1.89 7.10 -14.18
N ASP A 153 -0.67 7.42 -14.65
CA ASP A 153 -0.42 7.78 -16.05
C ASP A 153 -0.81 6.63 -16.99
N VAL A 154 -0.45 5.39 -16.65
CA VAL A 154 -0.77 4.20 -17.46
C VAL A 154 -2.28 4.01 -17.64
N VAL A 155 -3.08 4.30 -16.61
CA VAL A 155 -4.55 4.15 -16.69
C VAL A 155 -5.26 5.44 -17.12
N GLY A 156 -4.51 6.51 -17.41
CA GLY A 156 -5.06 7.81 -17.81
C GLY A 156 -5.81 8.53 -16.69
N ALA A 157 -5.39 8.33 -15.44
CA ALA A 157 -5.91 9.03 -14.28
C ALA A 157 -5.06 10.26 -13.95
N GLU A 158 -5.70 11.38 -13.65
CA GLU A 158 -5.02 12.57 -13.18
C GLU A 158 -4.72 12.46 -11.69
N LEU A 159 -3.50 12.86 -11.27
CA LEU A 159 -3.12 12.91 -9.86
C LEU A 159 -4.00 13.93 -9.11
N VAL A 160 -4.76 13.47 -8.13
CA VAL A 160 -5.52 14.35 -7.23
C VAL A 160 -4.65 14.81 -6.07
N ARG A 161 -3.98 13.86 -5.38
CA ARG A 161 -3.06 14.14 -4.29
C ARG A 161 -2.23 12.92 -3.88
N ASN A 162 -1.12 13.17 -3.23
CA ASN A 162 -0.44 12.16 -2.41
C ASN A 162 -1.13 12.06 -1.04
N ILE A 163 -1.24 10.85 -0.51
CA ILE A 163 -1.74 10.60 0.85
C ILE A 163 -0.62 10.97 1.82
N ARG A 164 -0.95 11.67 2.89
CA ARG A 164 0.03 12.15 3.87
C ARG A 164 0.22 11.16 5.02
N PRO A 165 1.36 11.23 5.72
CA PRO A 165 1.60 10.43 6.92
C PRO A 165 0.44 10.49 7.91
N GLY A 166 0.02 9.30 8.41
CA GLY A 166 -1.06 9.19 9.38
C GLY A 166 -2.46 9.41 8.84
N GLU A 167 -2.64 9.54 7.51
CA GLU A 167 -3.96 9.66 6.89
C GLU A 167 -4.53 8.28 6.51
N ILE A 168 -5.84 8.18 6.61
CA ILE A 168 -6.69 7.19 5.97
C ILE A 168 -7.50 7.89 4.89
N ILE A 169 -7.49 7.39 3.67
CA ILE A 169 -8.41 7.79 2.62
C ILE A 169 -9.51 6.73 2.47
N VAL A 170 -10.75 7.17 2.38
CA VAL A 170 -11.91 6.31 2.11
C VAL A 170 -12.55 6.79 0.81
N VAL A 171 -12.62 5.93 -0.17
CA VAL A 171 -13.27 6.15 -1.47
C VAL A 171 -14.53 5.31 -1.53
N SER A 172 -15.65 5.93 -1.86
CA SER A 172 -16.97 5.31 -2.01
C SER A 172 -17.71 5.93 -3.18
N ASP A 173 -18.94 5.51 -3.43
CA ASP A 173 -19.82 6.06 -4.48
C ASP A 173 -20.12 7.55 -4.28
N HIS A 174 -19.92 8.06 -3.05
CA HIS A 174 -20.12 9.49 -2.72
C HIS A 174 -18.84 10.33 -2.86
N GLY A 175 -17.76 9.78 -3.44
CA GLY A 175 -16.48 10.44 -3.56
C GLY A 175 -15.45 9.93 -2.55
N TYR A 176 -14.52 10.79 -2.14
CA TYR A 176 -13.52 10.41 -1.15
C TYR A 176 -13.53 11.35 0.08
N LYS A 177 -13.09 10.81 1.20
CA LYS A 177 -12.84 11.55 2.44
C LYS A 177 -11.49 11.17 3.03
N ILE A 178 -10.85 12.10 3.71
CA ILE A 178 -9.61 11.89 4.45
C ILE A 178 -9.93 11.90 5.95
N VAL A 179 -9.32 10.96 6.65
CA VAL A 179 -9.44 10.82 8.11
C VAL A 179 -8.04 10.71 8.69
N GLN A 180 -7.65 11.62 9.58
CA GLN A 180 -6.41 11.50 10.32
C GLN A 180 -6.58 10.48 11.44
N TYR A 181 -5.72 9.44 11.50
CA TYR A 181 -5.78 8.46 12.59
C TYR A 181 -4.74 8.72 13.69
N THR A 182 -3.69 9.50 13.38
CA THR A 182 -2.68 9.93 14.35
C THR A 182 -2.14 11.31 13.99
N ASN A 183 -1.84 12.13 15.00
CA ASN A 183 -1.19 13.44 14.83
C ASN A 183 0.34 13.35 15.07
N LYS A 184 0.85 12.18 15.45
CA LYS A 184 2.29 11.94 15.65
C LYS A 184 2.92 11.57 14.31
N THR A 185 3.06 12.52 13.42
CA THR A 185 3.52 12.30 12.05
C THR A 185 4.76 13.11 11.73
N GLN A 186 5.64 12.50 10.92
CA GLN A 186 6.82 13.15 10.36
C GLN A 186 7.08 12.57 8.98
N LEU A 187 7.04 13.39 7.94
CA LEU A 187 7.36 12.90 6.60
C LEU A 187 8.84 12.48 6.53
N ALA A 188 9.07 11.18 6.29
CA ALA A 188 10.39 10.56 6.21
C ALA A 188 10.40 9.48 5.11
N ILE A 189 10.26 9.90 3.87
CA ILE A 189 10.22 9.01 2.70
C ILE A 189 11.47 8.14 2.67
N CYS A 190 11.30 6.85 2.43
CA CYS A 190 12.41 5.94 2.25
C CYS A 190 13.28 6.38 1.07
N SER A 191 14.57 6.66 1.29
CA SER A 191 15.48 7.06 0.23
C SER A 191 15.60 6.03 -0.89
N MET A 192 15.35 4.75 -0.58
CA MET A 192 15.36 3.66 -1.57
C MET A 192 14.28 3.81 -2.62
N GLU A 193 13.20 4.55 -2.36
CA GLU A 193 12.22 4.89 -3.39
C GLU A 193 12.87 5.66 -4.54
N TYR A 194 13.72 6.65 -4.23
CA TYR A 194 14.44 7.42 -5.24
C TYR A 194 15.62 6.66 -5.84
N ILE A 195 16.32 5.84 -5.04
CA ILE A 195 17.54 5.14 -5.50
C ILE A 195 17.17 3.96 -6.39
N TYR A 196 16.18 3.14 -5.99
CA TYR A 196 15.96 1.83 -6.61
C TYR A 196 14.49 1.47 -6.85
N PHE A 197 13.57 1.66 -5.87
CA PHE A 197 12.25 1.05 -5.93
C PHE A 197 11.34 1.70 -6.98
N ALA A 198 11.19 3.02 -6.94
CA ALA A 198 10.23 3.69 -7.80
C ALA A 198 10.67 3.72 -9.27
N ARG A 199 9.70 3.68 -10.16
CA ARG A 199 9.94 3.84 -11.60
C ARG A 199 10.42 5.27 -11.89
N PRO A 200 11.35 5.49 -12.86
CA PRO A 200 11.95 6.81 -13.09
C PRO A 200 10.97 7.93 -13.41
N ASP A 201 9.85 7.62 -14.04
CA ASP A 201 8.80 8.56 -14.42
C ASP A 201 7.80 8.87 -13.28
N SER A 202 7.93 8.18 -12.13
CA SER A 202 7.12 8.48 -10.94
C SER A 202 7.50 9.82 -10.31
N ASP A 203 6.50 10.48 -9.72
CA ASP A 203 6.64 11.63 -8.84
C ASP A 203 6.28 11.23 -7.39
N ILE A 204 7.14 11.57 -6.46
CA ILE A 204 6.90 11.31 -5.03
C ILE A 204 6.92 12.66 -4.30
N TYR A 205 5.77 13.12 -3.85
CA TYR A 205 5.58 14.41 -3.17
C TYR A 205 6.21 15.61 -3.91
N GLY A 206 6.04 15.68 -5.25
CA GLY A 206 6.55 16.76 -6.07
C GLY A 206 8.02 16.61 -6.48
N VAL A 207 8.65 15.47 -6.22
CA VAL A 207 10.00 15.18 -6.65
C VAL A 207 9.99 14.03 -7.67
N ASN A 208 10.31 14.33 -8.92
CA ASN A 208 10.43 13.34 -9.97
C ASN A 208 11.67 12.45 -9.74
N VAL A 209 11.47 11.13 -9.79
CA VAL A 209 12.47 10.11 -9.45
C VAL A 209 13.67 10.18 -10.41
N HIS A 210 13.44 10.33 -11.73
CA HIS A 210 14.53 10.45 -12.70
C HIS A 210 15.39 11.69 -12.43
N SER A 211 14.76 12.82 -12.14
CA SER A 211 15.47 14.06 -11.80
C SER A 211 16.28 13.92 -10.51
N ALA A 212 15.76 13.18 -9.50
CA ALA A 212 16.51 12.87 -8.28
C ALA A 212 17.75 12.02 -8.60
N ARG A 213 17.59 10.95 -9.41
CA ARG A 213 18.71 10.08 -9.83
C ARG A 213 19.77 10.82 -10.63
N LYS A 214 19.36 11.72 -11.54
CA LYS A 214 20.30 12.60 -12.25
C LYS A 214 21.14 13.46 -11.30
N ARG A 215 20.51 14.06 -10.28
CA ARG A 215 21.23 14.86 -9.27
C ARG A 215 22.20 14.01 -8.46
N MET A 216 21.81 12.78 -8.08
CA MET A 216 22.68 11.85 -7.39
C MET A 216 23.90 11.46 -8.24
N GLY A 217 23.68 11.11 -9.53
CA GLY A 217 24.76 10.78 -10.46
C GLY A 217 25.73 11.96 -10.68
N ALA A 218 25.20 13.16 -10.87
CA ALA A 218 26.01 14.36 -11.03
C ALA A 218 26.83 14.67 -9.76
N ARG A 219 26.31 14.38 -8.58
CA ARG A 219 27.02 14.53 -7.32
C ARG A 219 28.11 13.46 -7.19
N LEU A 220 27.79 12.22 -7.48
CA LEU A 220 28.74 11.10 -7.43
C LEU A 220 29.93 11.36 -8.37
N ALA A 221 29.70 11.82 -9.60
CA ALA A 221 30.78 12.14 -10.55
C ALA A 221 31.75 13.23 -10.05
N ARG A 222 31.29 14.13 -9.18
CA ARG A 222 32.16 15.15 -8.55
C ARG A 222 32.91 14.59 -7.35
N GLU A 223 32.30 13.72 -6.54
CA GLU A 223 32.88 13.17 -5.32
C GLU A 223 33.81 12.00 -5.59
N ALA A 224 33.54 11.22 -6.62
CA ALA A 224 34.32 10.06 -7.02
C ALA A 224 34.41 10.01 -8.57
N PRO A 225 35.19 10.92 -9.17
CA PRO A 225 35.36 10.93 -10.61
C PRO A 225 36.05 9.65 -11.09
N ALA A 226 35.57 9.08 -12.18
CA ALA A 226 36.22 7.98 -12.89
C ALA A 226 37.03 8.52 -14.06
N ASP A 227 38.23 7.99 -14.27
CA ASP A 227 39.03 8.22 -15.46
C ASP A 227 38.48 7.28 -16.57
N ALA A 228 37.63 7.83 -17.44
CA ALA A 228 36.92 7.09 -18.47
C ALA A 228 36.73 7.97 -19.71
N ASP A 229 36.65 7.35 -20.88
CA ASP A 229 36.49 8.04 -22.17
C ASP A 229 35.07 8.60 -22.38
N MET A 230 34.08 8.15 -21.60
CA MET A 230 32.70 8.62 -21.56
C MET A 230 32.12 8.58 -20.15
#